data_3f9da13ea6f0a8cf0fc1893e71184152
#
_entry.id   3f9da13ea6f0a8cf0fc1893e71184152
#
_cell.length_a   1.000
_cell.length_b   1.000
_cell.length_c   1.000
_cell.angle_alpha   90.00
_cell.angle_beta   90.00
_cell.angle_gamma   90.00
#
_symmetry.space_group_name_H-M   'P 1'
#
loop_
_entity.id
_entity.type
_entity.pdbx_description
1 polymer ?
#
loop_
_entity_poly.entity_id
_entity_poly.type
_entity_poly.pdbx_seq_one_letter_code
_entity_poly.pdbx_strand_id
1 'polypeptide(L)'
;MKVLICARGYNSYSENKFGSFELDQAKALKAAGCDVRIASLDLRSVKSFRPHGAKLFRSNGMHCATVNSFSSILPQKISGSLGEKAAKAALKWICNDGWKPDVIHAHFTEIADAFAGALGNTDAKFVVTEHSSLMNTQNPDAKTLAQAKNAYLKADKVIAVSRALADNIRSSTGVQPEVVGNVVDTKVFEKLTTGSDSGYFKYVSCGNLVDVKRFDLLMTAFSMTDDKDARLTIFGDGVKKAELTHLCEKLGVKDRVIFKGHQPREVIAKEYAVSDVFVLASRAETFGVSFIEAMCCGLPVITSDCGGPQGFVNELNGVIVENCDAQKLAQAMNRMRLISRSYSSRRIHRFVEDNFSAQAIAKKLIDLYKSL
;
A
#
# COMPACT_ATOMS: atom_id res chain seq x y z
N MET A 1 -7.76 -23.39 -8.53
CA MET A 1 -7.20 -22.38 -9.44
C MET A 1 -5.73 -22.17 -9.09
N LYS A 2 -4.86 -22.21 -10.09
CA LYS A 2 -3.41 -21.97 -9.96
C LYS A 2 -3.10 -20.52 -10.29
N VAL A 3 -2.56 -19.77 -9.34
CA VAL A 3 -2.31 -18.33 -9.48
C VAL A 3 -0.82 -18.04 -9.32
N LEU A 4 -0.23 -17.39 -10.30
CA LEU A 4 1.12 -16.86 -10.23
C LEU A 4 1.07 -15.37 -9.89
N ILE A 5 1.53 -15.01 -8.71
CA ILE A 5 1.70 -13.58 -8.33
C ILE A 5 3.07 -13.11 -8.81
N CYS A 6 3.08 -12.11 -9.67
CA CYS A 6 4.29 -11.45 -10.15
C CYS A 6 4.53 -10.18 -9.35
N ALA A 7 5.57 -10.17 -8.53
CA ALA A 7 5.78 -9.17 -7.48
C ALA A 7 7.08 -8.39 -7.66
N ARG A 8 7.16 -7.24 -7.02
CA ARG A 8 8.46 -6.65 -6.66
C ARG A 8 9.03 -7.45 -5.51
N GLY A 9 10.27 -7.77 -5.59
CA GLY A 9 10.92 -8.45 -4.49
C GLY A 9 12.41 -8.40 -4.67
N TYR A 10 13.14 -8.45 -3.59
CA TYR A 10 14.57 -8.53 -3.66
C TYR A 10 15.12 -9.57 -2.70
N ASN A 11 16.18 -10.21 -3.17
CA ASN A 11 16.97 -11.13 -2.40
C ASN A 11 18.23 -10.39 -1.98
N SER A 12 18.37 -10.10 -0.69
CA SER A 12 19.63 -9.66 -0.09
C SER A 12 20.41 -10.88 0.42
N TYR A 13 21.66 -10.67 0.85
CA TYR A 13 22.47 -11.74 1.46
C TYR A 13 21.84 -12.30 2.73
N SER A 14 21.06 -11.50 3.45
CA SER A 14 20.46 -11.87 4.74
C SER A 14 18.96 -12.22 4.65
N GLU A 15 18.21 -11.64 3.69
CA GLU A 15 16.77 -11.75 3.66
C GLU A 15 16.19 -11.80 2.24
N ASN A 16 15.07 -12.54 2.09
CA ASN A 16 14.22 -12.45 0.91
C ASN A 16 13.05 -11.54 1.24
N LYS A 17 12.91 -10.41 0.53
CA LYS A 17 11.81 -9.44 0.76
C LYS A 17 10.91 -9.38 -0.46
N PHE A 18 9.61 -9.37 -0.20
CA PHE A 18 8.56 -9.04 -1.18
C PHE A 18 7.95 -7.69 -0.82
N GLY A 19 7.29 -7.08 -1.77
CA GLY A 19 6.35 -6.01 -1.48
C GLY A 19 5.25 -6.52 -0.54
N SER A 20 4.86 -5.70 0.44
CA SER A 20 3.85 -6.12 1.45
C SER A 20 2.50 -6.43 0.81
N PHE A 21 2.07 -5.61 -0.16
CA PHE A 21 0.76 -5.76 -0.82
C PHE A 21 0.66 -7.07 -1.61
N GLU A 22 1.71 -7.39 -2.36
CA GLU A 22 1.78 -8.60 -3.18
C GLU A 22 1.79 -9.86 -2.31
N LEU A 23 2.54 -9.81 -1.19
CA LEU A 23 2.62 -10.93 -0.26
C LEU A 23 1.31 -11.12 0.50
N ASP A 24 0.68 -10.04 0.97
CA ASP A 24 -0.59 -10.11 1.69
C ASP A 24 -1.71 -10.65 0.77
N GLN A 25 -1.72 -10.25 -0.51
CA GLN A 25 -2.65 -10.78 -1.49
C GLN A 25 -2.38 -12.27 -1.83
N ALA A 26 -1.11 -12.66 -1.99
CA ALA A 26 -0.73 -14.06 -2.23
C ALA A 26 -1.17 -14.96 -1.06
N LYS A 27 -0.97 -14.51 0.19
CA LYS A 27 -1.44 -15.22 1.39
C LYS A 27 -2.96 -15.33 1.42
N ALA A 28 -3.68 -14.27 1.07
CA ALA A 28 -5.14 -14.23 1.03
C ALA A 28 -5.70 -15.25 0.01
N LEU A 29 -5.18 -15.27 -1.22
CA LEU A 29 -5.56 -16.22 -2.26
C LEU A 29 -5.25 -17.67 -1.86
N LYS A 30 -4.08 -17.90 -1.25
CA LYS A 30 -3.73 -19.23 -0.75
C LYS A 30 -4.69 -19.70 0.36
N ALA A 31 -5.01 -18.83 1.31
CA ALA A 31 -5.96 -19.12 2.38
C ALA A 31 -7.38 -19.42 1.85
N ALA A 32 -7.73 -18.84 0.69
CA ALA A 32 -8.98 -19.09 -0.02
C ALA A 32 -8.94 -20.36 -0.92
N GLY A 33 -7.89 -21.19 -0.82
CA GLY A 33 -7.77 -22.48 -1.51
C GLY A 33 -7.13 -22.44 -2.90
N CYS A 34 -6.56 -21.31 -3.32
CA CYS A 34 -5.77 -21.27 -4.56
C CYS A 34 -4.39 -21.93 -4.36
N ASP A 35 -3.88 -22.58 -5.40
CA ASP A 35 -2.48 -23.01 -5.48
C ASP A 35 -1.64 -21.81 -5.97
N VAL A 36 -0.98 -21.13 -5.03
CA VAL A 36 -0.30 -19.85 -5.29
C VAL A 36 1.22 -20.04 -5.33
N ARG A 37 1.84 -19.51 -6.39
CA ARG A 37 3.30 -19.33 -6.48
C ARG A 37 3.64 -17.86 -6.65
N ILE A 38 4.87 -17.46 -6.31
CA ILE A 38 5.35 -16.07 -6.44
C ILE A 38 6.57 -16.04 -7.35
N ALA A 39 6.52 -15.22 -8.39
CA ALA A 39 7.68 -14.83 -9.19
C ALA A 39 7.99 -13.36 -8.94
N SER A 40 9.13 -13.04 -8.37
CA SER A 40 9.50 -11.67 -8.08
C SER A 40 10.72 -11.21 -8.87
N LEU A 41 10.70 -9.93 -9.25
CA LEU A 41 11.81 -9.27 -9.93
C LEU A 41 12.39 -8.16 -9.06
N ASP A 42 13.70 -8.16 -8.93
CA ASP A 42 14.45 -7.02 -8.43
C ASP A 42 15.13 -6.31 -9.60
N LEU A 43 14.54 -5.19 -10.02
CA LEU A 43 14.97 -4.38 -11.15
C LEU A 43 15.76 -3.15 -10.74
N ARG A 44 16.27 -3.11 -9.49
CA ARG A 44 17.01 -1.96 -8.94
C ARG A 44 18.37 -1.74 -9.63
N SER A 45 18.93 -0.56 -9.36
CA SER A 45 20.26 -0.14 -9.85
C SER A 45 21.38 -1.09 -9.42
N VAL A 46 22.44 -1.15 -10.21
CA VAL A 46 23.72 -1.79 -9.90
C VAL A 46 24.35 -1.32 -8.58
N LYS A 47 23.99 -0.10 -8.12
CA LYS A 47 24.45 0.44 -6.84
C LYS A 47 23.86 -0.28 -5.62
N SER A 48 22.82 -1.08 -5.80
CA SER A 48 22.27 -1.91 -4.73
C SER A 48 23.13 -3.15 -4.55
N PHE A 49 23.81 -3.25 -3.42
CA PHE A 49 24.68 -4.39 -3.11
C PHE A 49 23.81 -5.61 -2.79
N ARG A 50 23.77 -6.59 -3.69
CA ARG A 50 22.93 -7.80 -3.58
C ARG A 50 23.43 -8.93 -4.49
N PRO A 51 23.04 -10.20 -4.21
CA PRO A 51 23.31 -11.33 -5.12
C PRO A 51 22.67 -11.09 -6.50
N HIS A 52 23.32 -11.60 -7.54
CA HIS A 52 22.82 -11.60 -8.90
C HIS A 52 22.22 -12.96 -9.26
N GLY A 53 21.38 -12.98 -10.30
CA GLY A 53 20.78 -14.18 -10.85
C GLY A 53 19.47 -14.58 -10.22
N ALA A 54 19.12 -15.87 -10.35
CA ALA A 54 17.86 -16.42 -9.88
C ALA A 54 18.04 -17.26 -8.61
N LYS A 55 17.05 -17.19 -7.71
CA LYS A 55 16.99 -18.01 -6.49
C LYS A 55 15.58 -18.59 -6.35
N LEU A 56 15.51 -19.91 -6.10
CA LEU A 56 14.29 -20.59 -5.69
C LEU A 56 14.29 -20.78 -4.17
N PHE A 57 13.14 -20.59 -3.54
CA PHE A 57 12.96 -20.77 -2.10
C PHE A 57 11.47 -20.99 -1.77
N ARG A 58 11.18 -21.26 -0.51
CA ARG A 58 9.81 -21.31 0.00
C ARG A 58 9.59 -20.18 1.00
N SER A 59 8.44 -19.50 0.89
CA SER A 59 8.00 -18.50 1.86
C SER A 59 6.51 -18.66 2.12
N ASN A 60 6.11 -18.66 3.38
CA ASN A 60 4.70 -18.88 3.80
C ASN A 60 4.06 -20.12 3.16
N GLY A 61 4.85 -21.18 2.99
CA GLY A 61 4.43 -22.43 2.34
C GLY A 61 4.13 -22.31 0.84
N MET A 62 4.56 -21.24 0.16
CA MET A 62 4.48 -21.02 -1.29
C MET A 62 5.83 -21.24 -1.94
N HIS A 63 5.84 -21.76 -3.18
CA HIS A 63 7.05 -21.78 -4.02
C HIS A 63 7.31 -20.37 -4.55
N CYS A 64 8.53 -19.90 -4.41
CA CYS A 64 8.94 -18.55 -4.80
C CYS A 64 10.18 -18.61 -5.70
N ALA A 65 10.21 -17.78 -6.74
CA ALA A 65 11.39 -17.50 -7.54
C ALA A 65 11.67 -16.01 -7.52
N THR A 66 12.90 -15.59 -7.23
CA THR A 66 13.35 -14.18 -7.33
C THR A 66 14.46 -14.10 -8.37
N VAL A 67 14.35 -13.12 -9.28
CA VAL A 67 15.39 -12.81 -10.25
C VAL A 67 15.86 -11.38 -10.04
N ASN A 68 17.15 -11.21 -9.75
CA ASN A 68 17.79 -9.92 -9.60
C ASN A 68 18.42 -9.51 -10.94
N SER A 69 18.02 -8.36 -11.49
CA SER A 69 18.48 -7.80 -12.74
C SER A 69 18.77 -6.29 -12.62
N PHE A 70 19.65 -5.78 -13.48
CA PHE A 70 20.09 -4.37 -13.45
C PHE A 70 19.36 -3.55 -14.51
N SER A 71 18.16 -3.08 -14.25
CA SER A 71 17.42 -2.36 -15.29
C SER A 71 17.17 -0.88 -14.99
N SER A 72 17.22 -0.44 -13.75
CA SER A 72 16.64 0.87 -13.36
C SER A 72 17.37 2.13 -13.88
N ILE A 73 18.66 2.02 -14.22
CA ILE A 73 19.47 3.17 -14.71
C ILE A 73 19.70 3.16 -16.21
N LEU A 74 19.20 2.16 -16.93
CA LEU A 74 19.45 2.02 -18.35
C LEU A 74 18.33 2.68 -19.18
N PRO A 75 18.62 3.14 -20.42
CA PRO A 75 17.57 3.61 -21.32
C PRO A 75 16.44 2.59 -21.48
N GLN A 76 15.21 3.06 -21.68
CA GLN A 76 13.99 2.21 -21.65
C GLN A 76 14.07 0.99 -22.56
N LYS A 77 14.63 1.12 -23.77
CA LYS A 77 14.79 -0.02 -24.69
C LYS A 77 15.65 -1.15 -24.09
N ILE A 78 16.72 -0.82 -23.37
CA ILE A 78 17.61 -1.79 -22.74
C ILE A 78 17.00 -2.31 -21.44
N SER A 79 16.47 -1.42 -20.60
CA SER A 79 15.85 -1.79 -19.34
C SER A 79 14.61 -2.68 -19.53
N GLY A 80 13.78 -2.40 -20.52
CA GLY A 80 12.63 -3.23 -20.89
C GLY A 80 13.05 -4.63 -21.32
N SER A 81 14.05 -4.73 -22.20
CA SER A 81 14.58 -6.06 -22.64
C SER A 81 15.19 -6.85 -21.48
N LEU A 82 15.86 -6.22 -20.51
CA LEU A 82 16.39 -6.88 -19.33
C LEU A 82 15.28 -7.31 -18.35
N GLY A 83 14.27 -6.49 -18.18
CA GLY A 83 13.08 -6.83 -17.39
C GLY A 83 12.36 -8.05 -17.97
N GLU A 84 12.12 -8.05 -19.28
CA GLU A 84 11.52 -9.19 -19.99
C GLU A 84 12.35 -10.47 -19.85
N LYS A 85 13.68 -10.40 -20.03
CA LYS A 85 14.58 -11.55 -19.83
C LYS A 85 14.52 -12.08 -18.38
N ALA A 86 14.47 -11.16 -17.39
CA ALA A 86 14.33 -11.54 -16.00
C ALA A 86 12.97 -12.21 -15.72
N ALA A 87 11.88 -11.70 -16.31
CA ALA A 87 10.56 -12.29 -16.20
C ALA A 87 10.49 -13.68 -16.87
N LYS A 88 11.08 -13.86 -18.05
CA LYS A 88 11.22 -15.19 -18.72
C LYS A 88 11.98 -16.17 -17.85
N ALA A 89 13.09 -15.73 -17.24
CA ALA A 89 13.85 -16.56 -16.31
C ALA A 89 13.01 -16.94 -15.09
N ALA A 90 12.30 -16.00 -14.48
CA ALA A 90 11.43 -16.26 -13.33
C ALA A 90 10.32 -17.26 -13.65
N LEU A 91 9.65 -17.10 -14.81
CA LEU A 91 8.63 -18.04 -15.30
C LEU A 91 9.23 -19.45 -15.51
N LYS A 92 10.37 -19.56 -16.18
CA LYS A 92 11.05 -20.83 -16.39
C LYS A 92 11.38 -21.53 -15.07
N TRP A 93 11.86 -20.78 -14.07
CA TRP A 93 12.24 -21.36 -12.78
C TRP A 93 11.03 -21.75 -11.93
N ILE A 94 9.98 -20.92 -11.89
CA ILE A 94 8.80 -21.19 -11.07
C ILE A 94 7.91 -22.30 -11.65
N CYS A 95 8.00 -22.57 -12.94
CA CYS A 95 7.24 -23.60 -13.66
C CYS A 95 8.10 -24.83 -14.04
N ASN A 96 9.31 -24.99 -13.47
CA ASN A 96 10.26 -26.05 -13.86
C ASN A 96 9.79 -27.49 -13.56
N ASP A 97 8.81 -27.66 -12.69
CA ASP A 97 8.17 -28.92 -12.31
C ASP A 97 6.89 -29.23 -13.14
N GLY A 98 6.66 -28.49 -14.23
CA GLY A 98 5.47 -28.68 -15.08
C GLY A 98 4.21 -27.97 -14.55
N TRP A 99 4.31 -27.22 -13.46
CA TRP A 99 3.20 -26.40 -12.97
C TRP A 99 2.86 -25.28 -13.98
N LYS A 100 1.58 -25.16 -14.32
CA LYS A 100 1.09 -24.12 -15.25
C LYS A 100 0.06 -23.27 -14.51
N PRO A 101 0.19 -21.93 -14.48
CA PRO A 101 -0.81 -21.06 -13.90
C PRO A 101 -2.07 -21.00 -14.77
N ASP A 102 -3.23 -20.87 -14.12
CA ASP A 102 -4.48 -20.47 -14.77
C ASP A 102 -4.53 -18.94 -14.91
N VAL A 103 -3.92 -18.24 -13.94
CA VAL A 103 -3.84 -16.77 -13.88
C VAL A 103 -2.42 -16.34 -13.56
N ILE A 104 -1.91 -15.38 -14.32
CA ILE A 104 -0.68 -14.62 -14.05
C ILE A 104 -1.10 -13.23 -13.62
N HIS A 105 -0.92 -12.90 -12.34
CA HIS A 105 -1.33 -11.63 -11.76
C HIS A 105 -0.12 -10.77 -11.37
N ALA A 106 0.16 -9.75 -12.16
CA ALA A 106 1.28 -8.84 -11.97
C ALA A 106 0.88 -7.59 -11.17
N HIS A 107 1.79 -7.13 -10.33
CA HIS A 107 1.62 -5.96 -9.50
C HIS A 107 2.60 -4.87 -9.91
N PHE A 108 2.12 -3.63 -9.98
CA PHE A 108 2.86 -2.44 -10.44
C PHE A 108 3.20 -2.46 -11.93
N THR A 109 3.10 -1.28 -12.54
CA THR A 109 3.38 -1.06 -13.95
C THR A 109 4.70 -1.66 -14.42
N GLU A 110 5.80 -1.45 -13.68
CA GLU A 110 7.14 -1.90 -14.06
C GLU A 110 7.24 -3.43 -14.13
N ILE A 111 6.65 -4.13 -13.17
CA ILE A 111 6.63 -5.60 -13.13
C ILE A 111 5.69 -6.15 -14.20
N ALA A 112 4.52 -5.54 -14.32
CA ALA A 112 3.54 -5.91 -15.33
C ALA A 112 4.09 -5.78 -16.76
N ASP A 113 4.83 -4.71 -17.07
CA ASP A 113 5.50 -4.51 -18.34
C ASP A 113 6.51 -5.63 -18.64
N ALA A 114 7.34 -5.98 -17.66
CA ALA A 114 8.32 -7.05 -17.80
C ALA A 114 7.66 -8.42 -18.07
N PHE A 115 6.61 -8.76 -17.33
CA PHE A 115 5.89 -10.03 -17.51
C PHE A 115 5.05 -10.01 -18.79
N ALA A 116 4.44 -8.91 -19.19
CA ALA A 116 3.71 -8.76 -20.45
C ALA A 116 4.58 -9.09 -21.68
N GLY A 117 5.89 -8.74 -21.63
CA GLY A 117 6.87 -9.15 -22.66
C GLY A 117 7.25 -10.63 -22.61
N ALA A 118 7.07 -11.28 -21.45
CA ALA A 118 7.51 -12.64 -21.18
C ALA A 118 6.43 -13.72 -21.37
N LEU A 119 5.16 -13.35 -21.53
CA LEU A 119 4.01 -14.27 -21.54
C LEU A 119 4.11 -15.36 -22.63
N GLY A 120 4.62 -15.01 -23.84
CA GLY A 120 4.64 -15.95 -24.95
C GLY A 120 3.24 -16.46 -25.32
N ASN A 121 3.16 -17.70 -25.80
CA ASN A 121 1.90 -18.40 -26.06
C ASN A 121 1.46 -19.15 -24.79
N THR A 122 0.71 -18.47 -23.93
CA THR A 122 0.11 -19.06 -22.73
C THR A 122 -1.40 -18.93 -22.75
N ASP A 123 -2.11 -19.95 -22.25
CA ASP A 123 -3.57 -19.90 -22.06
C ASP A 123 -3.94 -19.22 -20.73
N ALA A 124 -2.93 -18.90 -19.88
CA ALA A 124 -3.15 -18.23 -18.60
C ALA A 124 -3.67 -16.80 -18.80
N LYS A 125 -4.67 -16.43 -18.02
CA LYS A 125 -5.20 -15.07 -17.99
C LYS A 125 -4.19 -14.12 -17.37
N PHE A 126 -3.98 -12.97 -17.99
CA PHE A 126 -3.05 -11.95 -17.49
C PHE A 126 -3.81 -10.82 -16.82
N VAL A 127 -3.58 -10.65 -15.52
CA VAL A 127 -4.22 -9.61 -14.70
C VAL A 127 -3.14 -8.69 -14.15
N VAL A 128 -3.43 -7.39 -14.09
CA VAL A 128 -2.52 -6.38 -13.56
C VAL A 128 -3.20 -5.59 -12.45
N THR A 129 -2.59 -5.53 -11.25
CA THR A 129 -2.99 -4.58 -10.21
C THR A 129 -1.98 -3.44 -10.08
N GLU A 130 -2.48 -2.22 -10.22
CA GLU A 130 -1.67 -1.02 -10.07
C GLU A 130 -1.76 -0.47 -8.64
N HIS A 131 -0.58 -0.18 -8.05
CA HIS A 131 -0.41 0.40 -6.72
C HIS A 131 0.46 1.67 -6.73
N SER A 132 1.09 1.98 -7.87
CA SER A 132 2.16 2.97 -7.95
C SER A 132 1.64 4.40 -7.83
N SER A 133 2.35 5.19 -7.02
CA SER A 133 2.17 6.64 -7.01
C SER A 133 2.54 7.31 -8.33
N LEU A 134 3.36 6.65 -9.17
CA LEU A 134 3.74 7.15 -10.49
C LEU A 134 2.55 7.18 -11.48
N MET A 135 1.57 6.28 -11.31
CA MET A 135 0.31 6.28 -12.06
C MET A 135 -0.80 7.04 -11.33
N ASN A 136 -0.60 7.43 -10.06
CA ASN A 136 -1.56 8.22 -9.28
C ASN A 136 -1.40 9.73 -9.56
N THR A 137 -1.36 10.10 -10.82
CA THR A 137 -1.26 11.47 -11.32
C THR A 137 -1.96 11.59 -12.66
N GLN A 138 -2.43 12.78 -13.00
CA GLN A 138 -3.03 13.06 -14.31
C GLN A 138 -2.01 13.02 -15.46
N ASN A 139 -0.74 13.28 -15.15
CA ASN A 139 0.35 13.36 -16.12
C ASN A 139 1.52 12.45 -15.70
N PRO A 140 1.43 11.12 -15.89
CA PRO A 140 2.56 10.22 -15.69
C PRO A 140 3.70 10.56 -16.63
N ASP A 141 4.95 10.32 -16.20
CA ASP A 141 6.10 10.50 -17.10
C ASP A 141 6.03 9.55 -18.30
N ALA A 142 6.71 9.93 -19.41
CA ALA A 142 6.62 9.22 -20.67
C ALA A 142 7.05 7.73 -20.57
N LYS A 143 8.04 7.42 -19.70
CA LYS A 143 8.50 6.05 -19.48
C LYS A 143 7.43 5.23 -18.78
N THR A 144 6.92 5.73 -17.67
CA THR A 144 5.85 5.08 -16.90
C THR A 144 4.61 4.87 -17.76
N LEU A 145 4.20 5.88 -18.53
CA LEU A 145 3.05 5.77 -19.42
C LEU A 145 3.24 4.72 -20.52
N ALA A 146 4.43 4.65 -21.13
CA ALA A 146 4.73 3.66 -22.17
C ALA A 146 4.69 2.22 -21.59
N GLN A 147 5.26 2.01 -20.41
CA GLN A 147 5.20 0.73 -19.71
C GLN A 147 3.76 0.34 -19.33
N ALA A 148 2.98 1.29 -18.79
CA ALA A 148 1.58 1.07 -18.47
C ALA A 148 0.76 0.66 -19.69
N LYS A 149 0.89 1.39 -20.81
CA LYS A 149 0.19 1.06 -22.05
C LYS A 149 0.57 -0.32 -22.58
N ASN A 150 1.87 -0.68 -22.57
CA ASN A 150 2.29 -2.01 -23.03
C ASN A 150 1.72 -3.13 -22.15
N ALA A 151 1.74 -2.97 -20.82
CA ALA A 151 1.22 -3.96 -19.89
C ALA A 151 -0.31 -4.07 -19.94
N TYR A 152 -1.00 -2.92 -19.89
CA TYR A 152 -2.47 -2.90 -19.74
C TYR A 152 -3.20 -3.31 -21.02
N LEU A 153 -2.64 -3.05 -22.20
CA LEU A 153 -3.22 -3.50 -23.47
C LEU A 153 -3.09 -5.03 -23.67
N LYS A 154 -2.16 -5.69 -22.99
CA LYS A 154 -2.02 -7.14 -23.02
C LYS A 154 -2.79 -7.84 -21.89
N ALA A 155 -3.25 -7.08 -20.89
CA ALA A 155 -3.97 -7.66 -19.76
C ALA A 155 -5.40 -7.98 -20.12
N ASP A 156 -5.88 -9.16 -19.72
CA ASP A 156 -7.30 -9.53 -19.76
C ASP A 156 -8.10 -8.63 -18.80
N LYS A 157 -7.46 -8.18 -17.69
CA LYS A 157 -8.05 -7.25 -16.75
C LYS A 157 -6.99 -6.38 -16.07
N VAL A 158 -7.30 -5.09 -15.91
CA VAL A 158 -6.54 -4.15 -15.09
C VAL A 158 -7.33 -3.80 -13.84
N ILE A 159 -6.67 -3.79 -12.70
CA ILE A 159 -7.21 -3.46 -11.38
C ILE A 159 -6.47 -2.22 -10.85
N ALA A 160 -7.22 -1.29 -10.29
CA ALA A 160 -6.68 -0.17 -9.52
C ALA A 160 -7.08 -0.32 -8.05
N VAL A 161 -6.18 0.03 -7.12
CA VAL A 161 -6.46 -0.12 -5.69
C VAL A 161 -7.41 0.94 -5.12
N SER A 162 -7.71 1.98 -5.89
CA SER A 162 -8.69 3.02 -5.53
C SER A 162 -9.37 3.60 -6.76
N ARG A 163 -10.52 4.26 -6.55
CA ARG A 163 -11.24 4.97 -7.62
C ARG A 163 -10.39 6.11 -8.19
N ALA A 164 -9.72 6.89 -7.34
CA ALA A 164 -8.85 7.97 -7.79
C ALA A 164 -7.74 7.48 -8.73
N LEU A 165 -7.10 6.35 -8.38
CA LEU A 165 -6.11 5.71 -9.25
C LEU A 165 -6.76 5.18 -10.55
N ALA A 166 -7.95 4.58 -10.48
CA ALA A 166 -8.66 4.09 -11.67
C ALA A 166 -8.98 5.23 -12.65
N ASP A 167 -9.41 6.38 -12.13
CA ASP A 167 -9.70 7.57 -12.95
C ASP A 167 -8.43 8.14 -13.60
N ASN A 168 -7.30 8.17 -12.87
CA ASN A 168 -6.01 8.58 -13.43
C ASN A 168 -5.51 7.62 -14.52
N ILE A 169 -5.63 6.30 -14.32
CA ILE A 169 -5.29 5.30 -15.33
C ILE A 169 -6.17 5.47 -16.57
N ARG A 170 -7.48 5.59 -16.38
CA ARG A 170 -8.41 5.80 -17.50
C ARG A 170 -8.06 7.05 -18.28
N SER A 171 -7.81 8.16 -17.61
CA SER A 171 -7.48 9.44 -18.27
C SER A 171 -6.18 9.38 -19.03
N SER A 172 -5.16 8.70 -18.52
CA SER A 172 -3.82 8.67 -19.14
C SER A 172 -3.62 7.56 -20.19
N THR A 173 -4.36 6.43 -20.06
CA THR A 173 -4.16 5.26 -20.92
C THR A 173 -5.37 4.88 -21.78
N GLY A 174 -6.57 5.36 -21.44
CA GLY A 174 -7.85 4.94 -22.04
C GLY A 174 -8.39 3.60 -21.50
N VAL A 175 -7.62 2.88 -20.67
CA VAL A 175 -8.05 1.61 -20.08
C VAL A 175 -8.97 1.85 -18.88
N GLN A 176 -10.04 1.07 -18.75
CA GLN A 176 -10.97 1.14 -17.63
C GLN A 176 -10.62 0.07 -16.58
N PRO A 177 -9.98 0.43 -15.46
CA PRO A 177 -9.68 -0.55 -14.41
C PRO A 177 -10.91 -0.91 -13.58
N GLU A 178 -10.91 -2.12 -13.03
CA GLU A 178 -11.78 -2.48 -11.92
C GLU A 178 -11.16 -2.04 -10.58
N VAL A 179 -11.99 -1.69 -9.60
CA VAL A 179 -11.47 -1.21 -8.30
C VAL A 179 -11.52 -2.34 -7.28
N VAL A 180 -10.33 -2.81 -6.86
CA VAL A 180 -10.17 -3.76 -5.77
C VAL A 180 -9.08 -3.24 -4.83
N GLY A 181 -9.44 -2.96 -3.57
CA GLY A 181 -8.52 -2.40 -2.57
C GLY A 181 -7.44 -3.39 -2.11
N ASN A 182 -6.52 -2.88 -1.30
CA ASN A 182 -5.48 -3.71 -0.68
C ASN A 182 -6.04 -4.57 0.48
N VAL A 183 -5.35 -5.67 0.76
CA VAL A 183 -5.60 -6.53 1.92
C VAL A 183 -5.09 -5.84 3.19
N VAL A 184 -5.87 -5.90 4.26
CA VAL A 184 -5.40 -5.65 5.63
C VAL A 184 -5.33 -6.95 6.42
N ASP A 185 -4.29 -7.12 7.21
CA ASP A 185 -4.16 -8.27 8.13
C ASP A 185 -5.04 -8.03 9.37
N THR A 186 -6.30 -8.46 9.27
CA THR A 186 -7.29 -8.27 10.35
C THR A 186 -6.91 -8.99 11.64
N LYS A 187 -6.03 -10.01 11.60
CA LYS A 187 -5.56 -10.71 12.80
C LYS A 187 -4.56 -9.88 13.59
N VAL A 188 -3.69 -9.16 12.90
CA VAL A 188 -2.72 -8.26 13.56
C VAL A 188 -3.43 -7.06 14.17
N PHE A 189 -4.45 -6.52 13.48
CA PHE A 189 -5.20 -5.33 13.88
C PHE A 189 -6.58 -5.65 14.51
N GLU A 190 -6.76 -6.85 15.08
CA GLU A 190 -8.06 -7.31 15.61
C GLU A 190 -8.51 -6.59 16.88
N LYS A 191 -7.56 -6.06 17.67
CA LYS A 191 -7.86 -5.44 18.95
C LYS A 191 -8.52 -4.08 18.76
N LEU A 192 -9.80 -4.00 19.12
CA LEU A 192 -10.55 -2.75 19.05
C LEU A 192 -10.01 -1.72 20.02
N THR A 193 -10.03 -0.45 19.60
CA THR A 193 -9.68 0.64 20.50
C THR A 193 -10.67 0.77 21.64
N THR A 194 -10.14 0.99 22.83
CA THR A 194 -10.90 1.38 24.02
C THR A 194 -10.86 2.89 24.25
N GLY A 195 -10.15 3.61 23.39
CA GLY A 195 -9.76 4.99 23.61
C GLY A 195 -8.57 5.11 24.57
N SER A 196 -8.16 6.33 24.84
CA SER A 196 -7.07 6.61 25.76
C SER A 196 -7.56 6.65 27.22
N ASP A 197 -7.02 5.79 28.07
CA ASP A 197 -7.22 5.81 29.53
C ASP A 197 -6.15 6.66 30.25
N SER A 198 -5.29 7.37 29.51
CA SER A 198 -4.11 8.06 30.05
C SER A 198 -4.38 9.46 30.61
N GLY A 199 -5.64 9.91 30.65
CA GLY A 199 -6.01 11.24 31.10
C GLY A 199 -5.81 12.34 30.03
N TYR A 200 -5.27 12.03 28.86
CA TYR A 200 -5.10 12.94 27.73
C TYR A 200 -5.55 12.29 26.42
N PHE A 201 -5.94 13.12 25.46
CA PHE A 201 -6.38 12.68 24.14
C PHE A 201 -5.19 12.26 23.25
N LYS A 202 -5.28 11.12 22.60
CA LYS A 202 -4.22 10.54 21.78
C LYS A 202 -4.55 10.54 20.29
N TYR A 203 -3.81 11.34 19.55
CA TYR A 203 -3.71 11.21 18.10
C TYR A 203 -2.58 10.25 17.75
N VAL A 204 -2.79 9.45 16.70
CA VAL A 204 -1.76 8.59 16.14
C VAL A 204 -1.67 8.76 14.63
N SER A 205 -0.47 8.65 14.09
CA SER A 205 -0.19 8.72 12.65
C SER A 205 0.86 7.68 12.25
N CYS A 206 0.79 7.20 11.01
CA CYS A 206 1.75 6.22 10.50
C CYS A 206 2.03 6.46 9.02
N GLY A 207 3.31 6.58 8.66
CA GLY A 207 3.76 6.74 7.28
C GLY A 207 5.23 7.09 7.16
N ASN A 208 5.80 6.94 5.96
CA ASN A 208 7.16 7.38 5.69
C ASN A 208 7.27 8.92 5.85
N LEU A 209 8.32 9.40 6.52
CA LEU A 209 8.55 10.83 6.75
C LEU A 209 9.14 11.48 5.50
N VAL A 210 8.26 11.72 4.50
CA VAL A 210 8.58 12.31 3.19
C VAL A 210 7.56 13.41 2.85
N ASP A 211 7.90 14.30 1.92
CA ASP A 211 7.11 15.50 1.60
C ASP A 211 5.64 15.21 1.25
N VAL A 212 5.37 14.12 0.52
CA VAL A 212 4.01 13.78 0.10
C VAL A 212 3.08 13.46 1.27
N LYS A 213 3.62 13.02 2.43
CA LYS A 213 2.85 12.68 3.63
C LYS A 213 2.51 13.90 4.51
N ARG A 214 3.14 15.04 4.26
CA ARG A 214 2.84 16.32 4.90
C ARG A 214 2.77 16.28 6.43
N PHE A 215 3.74 15.62 7.05
CA PHE A 215 3.85 15.64 8.51
C PHE A 215 4.14 17.05 9.06
N ASP A 216 4.75 17.93 8.26
CA ASP A 216 4.91 19.35 8.54
C ASP A 216 3.55 20.04 8.77
N LEU A 217 2.59 19.77 7.89
CA LEU A 217 1.22 20.26 8.02
C LEU A 217 0.54 19.71 9.28
N LEU A 218 0.68 18.40 9.52
CA LEU A 218 0.10 17.77 10.71
C LEU A 218 0.64 18.37 12.01
N MET A 219 1.96 18.60 12.11
CA MET A 219 2.56 19.20 13.29
C MET A 219 2.12 20.64 13.49
N THR A 220 2.05 21.42 12.41
CA THR A 220 1.54 22.79 12.45
C THR A 220 0.09 22.80 12.93
N ALA A 221 -0.77 21.95 12.38
CA ALA A 221 -2.15 21.83 12.83
C ALA A 221 -2.26 21.40 14.30
N PHE A 222 -1.44 20.42 14.71
CA PHE A 222 -1.42 19.94 16.09
C PHE A 222 -1.01 21.03 17.09
N SER A 223 -0.09 21.91 16.73
CA SER A 223 0.29 23.06 17.58
C SER A 223 -0.86 24.05 17.80
N MET A 224 -1.79 24.11 16.83
CA MET A 224 -2.96 25.00 16.84
C MET A 224 -4.17 24.39 17.56
N THR A 225 -4.12 23.11 17.97
CA THR A 225 -5.24 22.48 18.71
C THR A 225 -5.45 23.13 20.07
N ASP A 226 -6.71 23.16 20.54
CA ASP A 226 -7.11 23.77 21.81
C ASP A 226 -6.61 22.96 23.01
N ASP A 227 -6.56 21.62 22.89
CA ASP A 227 -6.11 20.72 23.95
C ASP A 227 -4.58 20.69 24.03
N LYS A 228 -4.03 21.34 25.08
CA LYS A 228 -2.59 21.39 25.31
C LYS A 228 -2.04 20.13 25.99
N ASP A 229 -2.90 19.26 26.49
CA ASP A 229 -2.50 17.96 27.07
C ASP A 229 -2.53 16.83 26.05
N ALA A 230 -3.18 17.00 24.89
CA ALA A 230 -3.20 16.04 23.82
C ALA A 230 -1.78 15.61 23.39
N ARG A 231 -1.64 14.33 22.99
CA ARG A 231 -0.39 13.74 22.50
C ARG A 231 -0.55 13.25 21.06
N LEU A 232 0.54 13.32 20.30
CA LEU A 232 0.61 12.82 18.94
C LEU A 232 1.75 11.79 18.83
N THR A 233 1.41 10.53 18.57
CA THR A 233 2.39 9.46 18.29
C THR A 233 2.54 9.28 16.80
N ILE A 234 3.78 9.26 16.28
CA ILE A 234 4.09 9.11 14.86
C ILE A 234 4.97 7.88 14.66
N PHE A 235 4.47 6.92 13.86
CA PHE A 235 5.23 5.77 13.37
C PHE A 235 5.75 6.03 11.96
N GLY A 236 6.97 5.59 11.72
CA GLY A 236 7.66 5.69 10.45
C GLY A 236 9.00 6.41 10.56
N ASP A 237 9.76 6.35 9.49
CA ASP A 237 11.05 7.01 9.35
C ASP A 237 11.18 7.60 7.93
N GLY A 238 12.17 8.45 7.69
CA GLY A 238 12.40 9.05 6.39
C GLY A 238 13.29 10.28 6.43
N VAL A 239 13.57 10.79 5.24
CA VAL A 239 14.52 11.90 5.03
C VAL A 239 14.13 13.20 5.73
N LYS A 240 12.84 13.35 6.07
CA LYS A 240 12.32 14.56 6.74
C LYS A 240 12.37 14.50 8.27
N LYS A 241 12.83 13.40 8.88
CA LYS A 241 12.78 13.23 10.34
C LYS A 241 13.46 14.36 11.11
N ALA A 242 14.68 14.75 10.72
CA ALA A 242 15.42 15.82 11.39
C ALA A 242 14.70 17.17 11.28
N GLU A 243 14.20 17.51 10.08
CA GLU A 243 13.44 18.74 9.82
C GLU A 243 12.17 18.79 10.66
N LEU A 244 11.42 17.67 10.73
CA LEU A 244 10.19 17.57 11.51
C LEU A 244 10.44 17.66 13.01
N THR A 245 11.54 17.09 13.51
CA THR A 245 11.93 17.24 14.93
C THR A 245 12.23 18.69 15.28
N HIS A 246 12.97 19.41 14.43
CA HIS A 246 13.23 20.82 14.62
C HIS A 246 11.94 21.68 14.53
N LEU A 247 11.03 21.30 13.62
CA LEU A 247 9.72 21.97 13.53
C LEU A 247 8.90 21.83 14.82
N CYS A 248 8.91 20.66 15.47
CA CYS A 248 8.25 20.45 16.76
C CYS A 248 8.80 21.38 17.86
N GLU A 249 10.12 21.60 17.88
CA GLU A 249 10.76 22.56 18.81
C GLU A 249 10.30 23.98 18.55
N LYS A 250 10.34 24.42 17.28
CA LYS A 250 9.90 25.75 16.86
C LYS A 250 8.42 26.02 17.17
N LEU A 251 7.57 25.01 17.06
CA LEU A 251 6.14 25.08 17.34
C LEU A 251 5.78 24.92 18.84
N GLY A 252 6.76 24.61 19.70
CA GLY A 252 6.53 24.38 21.13
C GLY A 252 5.73 23.10 21.44
N VAL A 253 5.79 22.10 20.57
CA VAL A 253 5.05 20.83 20.74
C VAL A 253 5.95 19.60 20.95
N LYS A 254 7.26 19.79 21.10
CA LYS A 254 8.25 18.73 21.22
C LYS A 254 7.89 17.70 22.30
N ASP A 255 7.41 18.14 23.47
CA ASP A 255 7.08 17.25 24.58
C ASP A 255 5.74 16.52 24.41
N ARG A 256 4.99 16.87 23.38
CA ARG A 256 3.68 16.31 23.04
C ARG A 256 3.68 15.44 21.78
N VAL A 257 4.77 15.46 21.00
CA VAL A 257 4.95 14.69 19.76
C VAL A 257 6.01 13.60 19.96
N ILE A 258 5.62 12.35 19.76
CA ILE A 258 6.50 11.18 19.99
C ILE A 258 6.76 10.49 18.66
N PHE A 259 8.00 10.50 18.20
CA PHE A 259 8.46 9.72 17.04
C PHE A 259 8.90 8.33 17.47
N LYS A 260 8.18 7.29 17.05
CA LYS A 260 8.48 5.88 17.35
C LYS A 260 9.42 5.21 16.34
N GLY A 261 9.72 5.89 15.23
CA GLY A 261 10.49 5.30 14.14
C GLY A 261 9.73 4.18 13.42
N HIS A 262 10.45 3.39 12.63
CA HIS A 262 9.88 2.23 11.98
C HIS A 262 9.65 1.11 13.00
N GLN A 263 8.44 0.58 13.06
CA GLN A 263 8.03 -0.45 14.01
C GLN A 263 7.32 -1.61 13.30
N PRO A 264 7.35 -2.84 13.87
CA PRO A 264 6.52 -3.94 13.41
C PRO A 264 5.02 -3.62 13.51
N ARG A 265 4.22 -4.24 12.64
CA ARG A 265 2.76 -4.03 12.60
C ARG A 265 2.07 -4.32 13.93
N GLU A 266 2.54 -5.32 14.67
CA GLU A 266 2.02 -5.70 16.00
C GLU A 266 2.24 -4.60 17.06
N VAL A 267 3.33 -3.84 16.96
CA VAL A 267 3.60 -2.69 17.84
C VAL A 267 2.69 -1.52 17.47
N ILE A 268 2.51 -1.28 16.18
CA ILE A 268 1.60 -0.24 15.67
C ILE A 268 0.16 -0.54 16.09
N ALA A 269 -0.29 -1.80 15.94
CA ALA A 269 -1.63 -2.23 16.33
C ALA A 269 -1.91 -2.01 17.82
N LYS A 270 -0.92 -2.27 18.69
CA LYS A 270 -1.03 -1.99 20.13
C LYS A 270 -1.25 -0.51 20.44
N GLU A 271 -0.55 0.37 19.72
CA GLU A 271 -0.75 1.83 19.89
C GLU A 271 -2.11 2.27 19.34
N TYR A 272 -2.54 1.74 18.18
CA TYR A 272 -3.88 2.03 17.66
C TYR A 272 -4.97 1.65 18.66
N ALA A 273 -4.85 0.50 19.33
CA ALA A 273 -5.82 0.04 20.31
C ALA A 273 -5.96 0.92 21.57
N VAL A 274 -5.03 1.83 21.83
CA VAL A 274 -5.04 2.77 22.97
C VAL A 274 -5.04 4.24 22.53
N SER A 275 -5.31 4.49 21.27
CA SER A 275 -5.44 5.83 20.68
C SER A 275 -6.91 6.18 20.47
N ASP A 276 -7.20 7.47 20.32
CA ASP A 276 -8.56 7.98 20.13
C ASP A 276 -8.87 8.25 18.66
N VAL A 277 -7.89 8.72 17.87
CA VAL A 277 -8.05 9.13 16.46
C VAL A 277 -6.76 8.88 15.68
N PHE A 278 -6.89 8.33 14.49
CA PHE A 278 -5.81 8.31 13.50
C PHE A 278 -5.89 9.56 12.61
N VAL A 279 -4.76 10.21 12.35
CA VAL A 279 -4.71 11.41 11.52
C VAL A 279 -3.52 11.39 10.57
N LEU A 280 -3.78 11.62 9.27
CA LEU A 280 -2.73 11.79 8.26
C LEU A 280 -3.25 12.69 7.13
N ALA A 281 -2.55 13.80 6.85
CA ALA A 281 -2.94 14.81 5.88
C ALA A 281 -2.06 14.79 4.62
N SER A 282 -1.89 13.62 4.02
CA SER A 282 -1.09 13.44 2.81
C SER A 282 -1.54 14.33 1.66
N ARG A 283 -0.61 14.74 0.80
CA ARG A 283 -0.94 15.43 -0.46
C ARG A 283 -1.57 14.47 -1.47
N ALA A 284 -1.09 13.23 -1.49
CA ALA A 284 -1.62 12.18 -2.35
C ALA A 284 -1.44 10.80 -1.70
N GLU A 285 -2.47 9.98 -1.81
CA GLU A 285 -2.49 8.57 -1.43
C GLU A 285 -3.03 7.75 -2.59
N THR A 286 -2.33 6.67 -2.91
CA THR A 286 -2.83 5.73 -3.91
C THR A 286 -3.99 4.91 -3.35
N PHE A 287 -3.86 4.47 -2.10
CA PHE A 287 -4.90 3.75 -1.35
C PHE A 287 -4.98 4.25 0.10
N GLY A 288 -3.86 4.26 0.84
CA GLY A 288 -3.84 4.66 2.24
C GLY A 288 -3.98 3.48 3.21
N VAL A 289 -3.09 2.49 3.11
CA VAL A 289 -3.13 1.27 3.94
C VAL A 289 -3.14 1.58 5.43
N SER A 290 -2.37 2.57 5.90
CA SER A 290 -2.34 2.96 7.32
C SER A 290 -3.69 3.42 7.86
N PHE A 291 -4.55 3.98 7.01
CA PHE A 291 -5.93 4.33 7.41
C PHE A 291 -6.76 3.08 7.67
N ILE A 292 -6.75 2.10 6.74
CA ILE A 292 -7.54 0.87 6.95
C ILE A 292 -6.96 0.00 8.07
N GLU A 293 -5.65 0.03 8.35
CA GLU A 293 -5.03 -0.59 9.51
C GLU A 293 -5.55 0.03 10.82
N ALA A 294 -5.61 1.37 10.90
CA ALA A 294 -6.18 2.08 12.04
C ALA A 294 -7.69 1.82 12.19
N MET A 295 -8.44 1.88 11.09
CA MET A 295 -9.87 1.56 11.06
C MET A 295 -10.14 0.10 11.43
N CYS A 296 -9.24 -0.83 11.13
CA CYS A 296 -9.33 -2.21 11.56
C CYS A 296 -9.27 -2.33 13.10
N CYS A 297 -8.51 -1.49 13.78
CA CYS A 297 -8.56 -1.35 15.23
C CYS A 297 -9.79 -0.54 15.72
N GLY A 298 -10.70 -0.14 14.83
CA GLY A 298 -11.91 0.60 15.17
C GLY A 298 -11.68 2.10 15.42
N LEU A 299 -10.51 2.68 15.07
CA LEU A 299 -10.26 4.10 15.21
C LEU A 299 -10.99 4.89 14.12
N PRO A 300 -11.67 5.99 14.47
CA PRO A 300 -12.06 6.99 13.50
C PRO A 300 -10.83 7.70 12.94
N VAL A 301 -10.93 8.15 11.68
CA VAL A 301 -9.79 8.72 10.96
C VAL A 301 -10.04 10.15 10.50
N ILE A 302 -8.96 10.96 10.44
CA ILE A 302 -8.94 12.26 9.76
C ILE A 302 -7.98 12.15 8.58
N THR A 303 -8.46 12.46 7.39
CA THR A 303 -7.67 12.50 6.15
C THR A 303 -7.89 13.82 5.41
N SER A 304 -6.93 14.20 4.59
CA SER A 304 -7.13 15.21 3.54
C SER A 304 -7.84 14.60 2.32
N ASP A 305 -8.22 15.44 1.39
CA ASP A 305 -8.75 15.07 0.07
C ASP A 305 -7.65 14.56 -0.88
N CYS A 306 -6.97 13.49 -0.47
CA CYS A 306 -5.72 13.01 -1.07
C CYS A 306 -5.88 11.80 -2.02
N GLY A 307 -7.08 11.48 -2.46
CA GLY A 307 -7.36 10.43 -3.43
C GLY A 307 -7.83 9.11 -2.81
N GLY A 308 -6.91 8.17 -2.54
CA GLY A 308 -7.26 6.81 -2.09
C GLY A 308 -8.24 6.74 -0.93
N PRO A 309 -7.99 7.39 0.21
CA PRO A 309 -8.87 7.37 1.38
C PRO A 309 -10.29 7.90 1.12
N GLN A 310 -10.47 8.80 0.16
CA GLN A 310 -11.80 9.31 -0.21
C GLN A 310 -12.74 8.20 -0.72
N GLY A 311 -12.20 7.07 -1.14
CA GLY A 311 -12.99 5.91 -1.59
C GLY A 311 -13.61 5.10 -0.44
N PHE A 312 -13.17 5.30 0.82
CA PHE A 312 -13.64 4.49 1.95
C PHE A 312 -13.86 5.29 3.25
N VAL A 313 -13.35 6.52 3.38
CA VAL A 313 -13.64 7.39 4.52
C VAL A 313 -14.96 8.11 4.29
N ASN A 314 -15.82 8.08 5.30
CA ASN A 314 -17.13 8.74 5.30
C ASN A 314 -17.54 9.12 6.74
N GLU A 315 -18.70 9.72 6.90
CA GLU A 315 -19.23 10.20 8.19
C GLU A 315 -19.36 9.12 9.27
N LEU A 316 -19.38 7.83 8.91
CA LEU A 316 -19.50 6.70 9.85
C LEU A 316 -18.17 6.24 10.43
N ASN A 317 -17.05 6.66 9.81
CA ASN A 317 -15.72 6.18 10.16
C ASN A 317 -14.63 7.28 10.20
N GLY A 318 -14.96 8.52 9.82
CA GLY A 318 -13.96 9.59 9.85
C GLY A 318 -14.41 10.90 9.22
N VAL A 319 -13.42 11.75 8.98
CA VAL A 319 -13.58 13.09 8.39
C VAL A 319 -12.57 13.28 7.25
N ILE A 320 -13.04 13.80 6.12
CA ILE A 320 -12.20 14.27 5.01
C ILE A 320 -12.10 15.79 5.11
N VAL A 321 -10.88 16.33 5.16
CA VAL A 321 -10.61 17.76 5.19
C VAL A 321 -10.31 18.25 3.78
N GLU A 322 -11.28 18.90 3.16
CA GLU A 322 -11.15 19.43 1.80
C GLU A 322 -10.22 20.66 1.76
N ASN A 323 -9.43 20.75 0.67
CA ASN A 323 -8.42 21.82 0.51
C ASN A 323 -7.60 22.01 1.79
N CYS A 324 -7.04 20.91 2.27
CA CYS A 324 -6.45 20.77 3.60
C CYS A 324 -5.26 21.72 3.81
N ASP A 325 -5.44 22.65 4.75
CA ASP A 325 -4.41 23.49 5.34
C ASP A 325 -4.30 23.25 6.86
N ALA A 326 -3.36 23.90 7.53
CA ALA A 326 -3.11 23.67 8.95
C ALA A 326 -4.30 24.11 9.83
N GLN A 327 -4.99 25.18 9.47
CA GLN A 327 -6.12 25.70 10.24
C GLN A 327 -7.33 24.77 10.14
N LYS A 328 -7.69 24.32 8.92
CA LYS A 328 -8.78 23.37 8.70
C LYS A 328 -8.50 22.01 9.35
N LEU A 329 -7.25 21.55 9.28
CA LEU A 329 -6.85 20.31 9.92
C LEU A 329 -6.94 20.43 11.46
N ALA A 330 -6.50 21.55 12.05
CA ALA A 330 -6.62 21.80 13.48
C ALA A 330 -8.10 21.84 13.92
N GLN A 331 -8.97 22.50 13.14
CA GLN A 331 -10.41 22.50 13.38
C GLN A 331 -11.01 21.09 13.34
N ALA A 332 -10.62 20.28 12.36
CA ALA A 332 -11.04 18.88 12.26
C ALA A 332 -10.55 18.06 13.46
N MET A 333 -9.31 18.26 13.90
CA MET A 333 -8.75 17.62 15.10
C MET A 333 -9.51 18.01 16.35
N ASN A 334 -9.76 19.31 16.58
CA ASN A 334 -10.56 19.80 17.71
C ASN A 334 -11.98 19.22 17.71
N ARG A 335 -12.65 19.22 16.54
CA ARG A 335 -13.98 18.63 16.39
C ARG A 335 -13.94 17.13 16.71
N MET A 336 -12.98 16.39 16.17
CA MET A 336 -12.87 14.95 16.36
C MET A 336 -12.60 14.60 17.84
N ARG A 337 -11.84 15.43 18.58
CA ARG A 337 -11.66 15.27 20.02
C ARG A 337 -12.99 15.26 20.79
N LEU A 338 -13.95 16.04 20.36
CA LEU A 338 -15.27 16.12 21.01
C LEU A 338 -16.19 14.96 20.63
N ILE A 339 -16.08 14.47 19.39
CA ILE A 339 -17.06 13.51 18.84
C ILE A 339 -16.49 12.09 18.62
N SER A 340 -15.18 11.84 18.83
CA SER A 340 -14.57 10.53 18.56
C SER A 340 -15.28 9.37 19.27
N ARG A 341 -15.76 9.60 20.51
CA ARG A 341 -16.51 8.60 21.28
C ARG A 341 -17.91 8.30 20.75
N SER A 342 -18.44 9.10 19.82
CA SER A 342 -19.71 8.81 19.15
C SER A 342 -19.56 7.82 17.99
N TYR A 343 -18.32 7.61 17.52
CA TYR A 343 -18.03 6.60 16.52
C TYR A 343 -18.07 5.19 17.15
N SER A 344 -18.70 4.26 16.43
CA SER A 344 -18.74 2.87 16.87
C SER A 344 -17.51 2.12 16.35
N SER A 345 -16.54 1.84 17.23
CA SER A 345 -15.33 1.06 16.90
C SER A 345 -15.68 -0.28 16.23
N ARG A 346 -16.75 -0.95 16.68
CA ARG A 346 -17.22 -2.21 16.07
C ARG A 346 -17.74 -2.01 14.64
N ARG A 347 -18.42 -0.90 14.33
CA ARG A 347 -18.89 -0.61 12.96
C ARG A 347 -17.72 -0.31 12.03
N ILE A 348 -16.76 0.48 12.51
CA ILE A 348 -15.56 0.81 11.74
C ILE A 348 -14.77 -0.46 11.43
N HIS A 349 -14.52 -1.30 12.44
CA HIS A 349 -13.85 -2.59 12.28
C HIS A 349 -14.57 -3.49 11.27
N ARG A 350 -15.88 -3.70 11.45
CA ARG A 350 -16.67 -4.54 10.54
C ARG A 350 -16.64 -4.05 9.10
N PHE A 351 -16.68 -2.74 8.90
CA PHE A 351 -16.53 -2.17 7.55
C PHE A 351 -15.22 -2.60 6.90
N VAL A 352 -14.12 -2.61 7.66
CA VAL A 352 -12.81 -3.08 7.18
C VAL A 352 -12.82 -4.59 6.92
N GLU A 353 -13.38 -5.39 7.83
CA GLU A 353 -13.50 -6.85 7.64
C GLU A 353 -14.27 -7.19 6.36
N ASP A 354 -15.42 -6.57 6.15
CA ASP A 354 -16.31 -6.85 5.01
C ASP A 354 -15.71 -6.43 3.66
N ASN A 355 -14.82 -5.43 3.64
CA ASN A 355 -14.33 -4.84 2.40
C ASN A 355 -12.84 -5.13 2.09
N PHE A 356 -11.98 -5.27 3.11
CA PHE A 356 -10.53 -5.27 2.96
C PHE A 356 -9.83 -6.43 3.67
N SER A 357 -10.56 -7.32 4.37
CA SER A 357 -9.96 -8.53 4.93
C SER A 357 -9.39 -9.44 3.83
N ALA A 358 -8.48 -10.31 4.22
CA ALA A 358 -7.93 -11.33 3.32
C ALA A 358 -9.02 -12.15 2.62
N GLN A 359 -10.09 -12.51 3.35
CA GLN A 359 -11.22 -13.25 2.81
C GLN A 359 -12.03 -12.43 1.81
N ALA A 360 -12.35 -11.16 2.13
CA ALA A 360 -13.13 -10.29 1.27
C ALA A 360 -12.40 -9.99 -0.06
N ILE A 361 -11.11 -9.66 0.01
CA ILE A 361 -10.32 -9.36 -1.18
C ILE A 361 -10.07 -10.62 -2.01
N ALA A 362 -9.71 -11.75 -1.38
CA ALA A 362 -9.52 -13.00 -2.11
C ALA A 362 -10.81 -13.42 -2.86
N LYS A 363 -11.98 -13.28 -2.23
CA LYS A 363 -13.26 -13.55 -2.88
C LYS A 363 -13.45 -12.69 -4.12
N LYS A 364 -13.28 -11.35 -4.00
CA LYS A 364 -13.40 -10.41 -5.15
C LYS A 364 -12.46 -10.80 -6.29
N LEU A 365 -11.20 -11.14 -5.98
CA LEU A 365 -10.21 -11.53 -6.99
C LEU A 365 -10.55 -12.87 -7.66
N ILE A 366 -10.97 -13.88 -6.89
CA ILE A 366 -11.34 -15.20 -7.43
C ILE A 366 -12.58 -15.08 -8.32
N ASP A 367 -13.58 -14.28 -7.92
CA ASP A 367 -14.77 -14.04 -8.72
C ASP A 367 -14.39 -13.30 -10.03
N LEU A 368 -13.49 -12.31 -9.98
CA LEU A 368 -12.94 -11.64 -11.15
C LEU A 368 -12.18 -12.63 -12.06
N TYR A 369 -11.29 -13.47 -11.53
CA TYR A 369 -10.54 -14.43 -12.32
C TYR A 369 -11.43 -15.44 -13.03
N LYS A 370 -12.54 -15.85 -12.41
CA LYS A 370 -13.52 -16.76 -13.00
C LYS A 370 -14.36 -16.11 -14.11
N SER A 371 -14.43 -14.78 -14.14
CA SER A 371 -15.16 -14.04 -15.16
C SER A 371 -14.36 -13.78 -16.43
N LEU A 372 -13.06 -14.11 -16.47
CA LEU A 372 -12.16 -13.96 -17.61
C LEU A 372 -12.15 -15.20 -18.49
#